data_f3f9c970a6d45346ed7af18ad844e83e
#
_entry.id   f3f9c970a6d45346ed7af18ad844e83e
#
_cell.length_a   1.000
_cell.length_b   1.000
_cell.length_c   1.000
_cell.angle_alpha   90.00
_cell.angle_beta   90.00
_cell.angle_gamma   90.00
#
_symmetry.space_group_name_H-M   'P 1'
#
loop_
_entity.id
_entity.type
_entity.pdbx_description
1 polymer ?
#
loop_
_entity_poly.entity_id
_entity_poly.type
_entity_poly.pdbx_seq_one_letter_code
_entity_poly.pdbx_strand_id
1 'polypeptide(L)'
;MADVAAAKRYAQAAFGIARDSGTLATWRAELADVAAVLADSQFAPVFANASLPIETRLAMVERTLAVSPMVLNLAKLLVQKGRSLDAGAVASAFTRMADENEGIAHAQVTTAVELSSDQLNAI
;
A
#
# COMPACT_ATOMS: atom_id res chain seq x y z
N MET A 1 -19.34 -2.53 0.29
CA MET A 1 -18.35 -3.59 0.01
C MET A 1 -17.16 -3.03 -0.73
N ALA A 2 -15.96 -3.46 -0.38
CA ALA A 2 -14.76 -3.04 -1.07
C ALA A 2 -14.70 -3.64 -2.49
N ASP A 3 -14.27 -2.83 -3.46
CA ASP A 3 -14.04 -3.31 -4.82
C ASP A 3 -12.63 -3.90 -4.90
N VAL A 4 -12.53 -5.22 -4.77
CA VAL A 4 -11.27 -5.95 -4.70
C VAL A 4 -10.45 -5.76 -5.98
N ALA A 5 -11.10 -5.76 -7.15
CA ALA A 5 -10.41 -5.60 -8.42
C ALA A 5 -9.79 -4.22 -8.55
N ALA A 6 -10.52 -3.16 -8.16
CA ALA A 6 -10.00 -1.80 -8.17
C ALA A 6 -8.88 -1.64 -7.13
N ALA A 7 -9.08 -2.18 -5.93
CA ALA A 7 -8.07 -2.12 -4.87
C ALA A 7 -6.77 -2.77 -5.32
N LYS A 8 -6.84 -3.91 -6.00
CA LYS A 8 -5.67 -4.61 -6.52
C LYS A 8 -4.92 -3.76 -7.54
N ARG A 9 -5.64 -3.05 -8.41
CA ARG A 9 -5.01 -2.17 -9.42
C ARG A 9 -4.26 -1.02 -8.77
N TYR A 10 -4.86 -0.37 -7.76
CA TYR A 10 -4.18 0.69 -7.00
C TYR A 10 -2.94 0.14 -6.29
N ALA A 11 -3.07 -1.04 -5.67
CA ALA A 11 -1.95 -1.67 -4.98
C ALA A 11 -0.82 -2.04 -5.94
N GLN A 12 -1.13 -2.52 -7.14
CA GLN A 12 -0.13 -2.86 -8.16
C GLN A 12 0.65 -1.62 -8.61
N ALA A 13 -0.04 -0.51 -8.83
CA ALA A 13 0.61 0.75 -9.21
C ALA A 13 1.52 1.24 -8.08
N ALA A 14 1.03 1.23 -6.86
CA ALA A 14 1.80 1.63 -5.68
C ALA A 14 3.02 0.72 -5.48
N PHE A 15 2.84 -0.58 -5.64
CA PHE A 15 3.91 -1.56 -5.50
C PHE A 15 5.03 -1.31 -6.51
N GLY A 16 4.68 -1.04 -7.77
CA GLY A 16 5.67 -0.73 -8.79
C GLY A 16 6.52 0.49 -8.43
N ILE A 17 5.88 1.55 -7.97
CA ILE A 17 6.55 2.78 -7.53
C ILE A 17 7.47 2.50 -6.34
N ALA A 18 6.95 1.80 -5.33
CA ALA A 18 7.69 1.51 -4.09
C ALA A 18 8.90 0.61 -4.36
N ARG A 19 8.73 -0.40 -5.20
CA ARG A 19 9.81 -1.32 -5.57
C ARG A 19 10.92 -0.57 -6.30
N ASP A 20 10.57 0.24 -7.29
CA ASP A 20 11.53 0.94 -8.12
C ASP A 20 12.30 2.02 -7.34
N SER A 21 11.68 2.61 -6.32
CA SER A 21 12.33 3.62 -5.48
C SER A 21 12.97 3.02 -4.21
N GLY A 22 12.84 1.72 -3.98
CA GLY A 22 13.41 1.07 -2.80
C GLY A 22 12.72 1.44 -1.49
N THR A 23 11.43 1.76 -1.53
CA THR A 23 10.67 2.24 -0.38
C THR A 23 9.51 1.32 0.01
N LEU A 24 9.62 0.02 -0.26
CA LEU A 24 8.55 -0.95 0.04
C LEU A 24 8.14 -0.95 1.52
N ALA A 25 9.13 -0.93 2.43
CA ALA A 25 8.84 -0.93 3.87
C ALA A 25 8.08 0.32 4.30
N THR A 26 8.48 1.49 3.78
CA THR A 26 7.82 2.76 4.06
C THR A 26 6.37 2.74 3.55
N TRP A 27 6.17 2.29 2.32
CA TRP A 27 4.83 2.21 1.73
C TRP A 27 3.93 1.25 2.51
N ARG A 28 4.48 0.10 2.93
CA ARG A 28 3.72 -0.87 3.71
C ARG A 28 3.19 -0.24 5.00
N ALA A 29 4.07 0.42 5.76
CA ALA A 29 3.71 1.06 7.02
C ALA A 29 2.73 2.21 6.80
N GLU A 30 2.99 3.07 5.83
CA GLU A 30 2.15 4.24 5.58
C GLU A 30 0.78 3.88 5.01
N LEU A 31 0.67 2.85 4.18
CA LEU A 31 -0.62 2.37 3.69
C LEU A 31 -1.48 1.80 4.83
N ALA A 32 -0.85 1.19 5.84
CA ALA A 32 -1.57 0.77 7.03
C ALA A 32 -2.16 1.97 7.77
N ASP A 33 -1.40 3.07 7.87
CA ASP A 33 -1.88 4.32 8.47
C ASP A 33 -3.03 4.91 7.66
N VAL A 34 -2.92 4.94 6.34
CA VAL A 34 -3.99 5.41 5.44
C VAL A 34 -5.26 4.60 5.66
N ALA A 35 -5.14 3.28 5.69
CA ALA A 35 -6.29 2.41 5.90
C ALA A 35 -6.96 2.67 7.26
N ALA A 36 -6.15 2.84 8.30
CA ALA A 36 -6.66 3.10 9.64
C ALA A 36 -7.42 4.43 9.71
N VAL A 37 -6.87 5.49 9.12
CA VAL A 37 -7.49 6.82 9.15
C VAL A 37 -8.76 6.86 8.31
N LEU A 38 -8.71 6.34 7.08
CA LEU A 38 -9.87 6.39 6.18
C LEU A 38 -11.01 5.48 6.63
N ALA A 39 -10.72 4.48 7.45
CA ALA A 39 -11.74 3.59 8.03
C ALA A 39 -12.13 3.96 9.46
N ASP A 40 -11.49 4.97 10.06
CA ASP A 40 -11.80 5.40 11.42
C ASP A 40 -13.26 5.84 11.53
N SER A 41 -13.97 5.38 12.57
CA SER A 41 -15.40 5.62 12.71
C SER A 41 -15.76 7.11 12.77
N GLN A 42 -14.85 7.97 13.21
CA GLN A 42 -15.09 9.43 13.26
C GLN A 42 -14.91 10.08 11.90
N PHE A 43 -13.96 9.61 11.10
CA PHE A 43 -13.57 10.28 9.86
C PHE A 43 -14.13 9.61 8.61
N ALA A 44 -14.36 8.31 8.62
CA ALA A 44 -14.83 7.59 7.44
C ALA A 44 -16.11 8.19 6.82
N PRO A 45 -17.12 8.56 7.61
CA PRO A 45 -18.32 9.19 7.04
C PRO A 45 -18.03 10.51 6.32
N VAL A 46 -17.04 11.28 6.80
CA VAL A 46 -16.67 12.55 6.18
C VAL A 46 -15.98 12.30 4.84
N PHE A 47 -15.00 11.42 4.80
CA PHE A 47 -14.27 11.12 3.57
C PHE A 47 -15.16 10.53 2.49
N ALA A 48 -16.16 9.74 2.88
CA ALA A 48 -17.08 9.09 1.95
C ALA A 48 -18.28 9.96 1.57
N ASN A 49 -18.45 11.13 2.19
CA ASN A 49 -19.62 11.97 1.99
C ASN A 49 -19.51 12.81 0.72
N ALA A 50 -20.15 12.35 -0.36
CA ALA A 50 -20.14 13.05 -1.64
C ALA A 50 -20.79 14.43 -1.59
N SER A 51 -21.59 14.73 -0.56
CA SER A 51 -22.20 16.05 -0.40
C SER A 51 -21.24 17.13 0.05
N LEU A 52 -20.09 16.74 0.64
CA LEU A 52 -19.04 17.69 1.00
C LEU A 52 -18.19 18.04 -0.21
N PRO A 53 -17.77 19.32 -0.36
CA PRO A 53 -16.86 19.70 -1.43
C PRO A 53 -15.58 18.83 -1.40
N ILE A 54 -15.09 18.48 -2.57
CA ILE A 54 -13.89 17.63 -2.66
C ILE A 54 -12.68 18.31 -2.01
N GLU A 55 -12.54 19.62 -2.15
CA GLU A 55 -11.44 20.37 -1.55
C GLU A 55 -11.43 20.24 -0.03
N THR A 56 -12.61 20.26 0.59
CA THR A 56 -12.75 20.08 2.04
C THR A 56 -12.29 18.70 2.47
N ARG A 57 -12.72 17.68 1.73
CA ARG A 57 -12.35 16.29 2.04
C ARG A 57 -10.85 16.06 1.86
N LEU A 58 -10.25 16.60 0.79
CA LEU A 58 -8.82 16.49 0.55
C LEU A 58 -8.00 17.23 1.60
N ALA A 59 -8.46 18.40 2.06
CA ALA A 59 -7.80 19.13 3.12
C ALA A 59 -7.80 18.34 4.42
N MET A 60 -8.88 17.62 4.72
CA MET A 60 -8.94 16.74 5.88
C MET A 60 -7.97 15.57 5.78
N VAL A 61 -7.81 15.00 4.61
CA VAL A 61 -6.81 13.95 4.37
C VAL A 61 -5.41 14.46 4.72
N GLU A 62 -5.06 15.65 4.24
CA GLU A 62 -3.76 16.26 4.53
C GLU A 62 -3.53 16.52 6.02
N ARG A 63 -4.58 16.88 6.75
CA ARG A 63 -4.48 17.18 8.18
C ARG A 63 -4.38 15.92 9.04
N THR A 64 -4.99 14.83 8.61
CA THR A 64 -5.09 13.60 9.40
C THR A 64 -3.99 12.60 9.10
N LEU A 65 -3.32 12.72 7.96
CA LEU A 65 -2.28 11.77 7.53
C LEU A 65 -0.90 12.44 7.52
N ALA A 66 0.04 11.84 8.26
CA ALA A 66 1.44 12.25 8.27
C ALA A 66 2.25 11.20 7.51
N VAL A 67 2.11 11.18 6.18
CA VAL A 67 2.74 10.19 5.31
C VAL A 67 3.53 10.91 4.22
N SER A 68 4.36 10.16 3.50
CA SER A 68 5.15 10.71 2.41
C SER A 68 4.24 11.24 1.28
N PRO A 69 4.73 12.20 0.46
CA PRO A 69 3.90 12.85 -0.56
C PRO A 69 3.24 11.88 -1.54
N MET A 70 3.94 10.82 -1.96
CA MET A 70 3.38 9.85 -2.90
C MET A 70 2.25 9.04 -2.29
N VAL A 71 2.39 8.64 -1.03
CA VAL A 71 1.34 7.91 -0.30
C VAL A 71 0.15 8.85 -0.07
N LEU A 72 0.41 10.11 0.27
CA LEU A 72 -0.64 11.10 0.44
C LEU A 72 -1.44 11.28 -0.85
N ASN A 73 -0.76 11.33 -1.99
CA ASN A 73 -1.42 11.44 -3.30
C ASN A 73 -2.34 10.24 -3.56
N LEU A 74 -1.93 9.04 -3.20
CA LEU A 74 -2.76 7.84 -3.33
C LEU A 74 -4.01 7.95 -2.43
N ALA A 75 -3.83 8.39 -1.19
CA ALA A 75 -4.96 8.58 -0.26
C ALA A 75 -5.96 9.60 -0.82
N LYS A 76 -5.47 10.73 -1.33
CA LYS A 76 -6.32 11.73 -1.97
C LYS A 76 -7.05 11.17 -3.18
N LEU A 77 -6.37 10.38 -4.00
CA LEU A 77 -6.97 9.75 -5.17
C LEU A 77 -8.11 8.82 -4.78
N LEU A 78 -7.93 8.02 -3.73
CA LEU A 78 -8.99 7.14 -3.25
C LEU A 78 -10.23 7.94 -2.82
N VAL A 79 -10.03 9.06 -2.13
CA VAL A 79 -11.13 9.94 -1.73
C VAL A 79 -11.80 10.57 -2.96
N GLN A 80 -11.02 11.06 -3.92
CA GLN A 80 -11.54 11.66 -5.15
C GLN A 80 -12.39 10.69 -5.96
N LYS A 81 -12.00 9.43 -6.00
CA LYS A 81 -12.70 8.40 -6.78
C LYS A 81 -13.86 7.76 -6.02
N GLY A 82 -14.16 8.24 -4.81
CA GLY A 82 -15.20 7.65 -3.98
C GLY A 82 -14.85 6.27 -3.46
N ARG A 83 -13.57 5.96 -3.31
CA ARG A 83 -13.06 4.66 -2.90
C ARG A 83 -12.33 4.69 -1.56
N SER A 84 -12.62 5.68 -0.72
CA SER A 84 -11.97 5.81 0.58
C SER A 84 -12.12 4.55 1.44
N LEU A 85 -13.26 3.88 1.35
CA LEU A 85 -13.54 2.66 2.10
C LEU A 85 -12.77 1.44 1.57
N ASP A 86 -12.16 1.55 0.39
CA ASP A 86 -11.34 0.49 -0.20
C ASP A 86 -9.87 0.55 0.27
N ALA A 87 -9.50 1.55 1.06
CA ALA A 87 -8.12 1.75 1.51
C ALA A 87 -7.56 0.51 2.22
N GLY A 88 -8.38 -0.15 3.05
CA GLY A 88 -7.97 -1.39 3.71
C GLY A 88 -7.64 -2.51 2.73
N ALA A 89 -8.45 -2.65 1.69
CA ALA A 89 -8.22 -3.66 0.65
C ALA A 89 -6.95 -3.34 -0.16
N VAL A 90 -6.69 -2.05 -0.42
CA VAL A 90 -5.45 -1.61 -1.09
C VAL A 90 -4.23 -1.96 -0.25
N ALA A 91 -4.28 -1.64 1.05
CA ALA A 91 -3.18 -1.94 1.97
C ALA A 91 -2.93 -3.45 2.06
N SER A 92 -3.99 -4.26 2.15
CA SER A 92 -3.87 -5.72 2.20
C SER A 92 -3.27 -6.30 0.93
N ALA A 93 -3.71 -5.82 -0.23
CA ALA A 93 -3.18 -6.27 -1.52
C ALA A 93 -1.71 -5.90 -1.67
N PHE A 94 -1.34 -4.68 -1.27
CA PHE A 94 0.05 -4.24 -1.29
C PHE A 94 0.94 -5.11 -0.39
N THR A 95 0.49 -5.37 0.84
CA THR A 95 1.22 -6.21 1.79
C THR A 95 1.46 -7.60 1.21
N ARG A 96 0.44 -8.19 0.57
CA ARG A 96 0.57 -9.50 -0.07
C ARG A 96 1.62 -9.48 -1.17
N MET A 97 1.62 -8.46 -2.02
CA MET A 97 2.60 -8.31 -3.08
C MET A 97 4.01 -8.13 -2.53
N ALA A 98 4.16 -7.36 -1.46
CA ALA A 98 5.44 -7.14 -0.80
C ALA A 98 5.97 -8.43 -0.16
N ASP A 99 5.09 -9.20 0.47
CA ASP A 99 5.45 -10.49 1.07
C ASP A 99 5.89 -11.49 0.02
N GLU A 100 5.17 -11.57 -1.10
CA GLU A 100 5.54 -12.43 -2.22
C GLU A 100 6.91 -12.03 -2.79
N ASN A 101 7.16 -10.73 -2.94
CA ASN A 101 8.44 -10.21 -3.43
C ASN A 101 9.58 -10.58 -2.47
N GLU A 102 9.37 -10.44 -1.17
CA GLU A 102 10.34 -10.84 -0.15
C GLU A 102 10.58 -12.35 -0.18
N GLY A 103 9.52 -13.14 -0.29
CA GLY A 103 9.60 -14.60 -0.35
C GLY A 103 10.43 -15.07 -1.55
N ILE A 104 10.24 -14.45 -2.70
CA ILE A 104 11.03 -14.77 -3.91
C ILE A 104 12.50 -14.42 -3.68
N ALA A 105 12.79 -13.24 -3.12
CA ALA A 105 14.15 -12.81 -2.85
C ALA A 105 14.85 -13.76 -1.85
N HIS A 106 14.17 -14.16 -0.79
CA HIS A 106 14.69 -15.11 0.19
C HIS A 106 14.97 -16.47 -0.42
N ALA A 107 14.07 -16.96 -1.27
CA ALA A 107 14.23 -18.24 -1.96
C ALA A 107 15.47 -18.23 -2.87
N GLN A 108 15.69 -17.14 -3.60
CA GLN A 108 16.85 -16.98 -4.47
C GLN A 108 18.17 -16.99 -3.68
N VAL A 109 18.20 -16.27 -2.56
CA VAL A 109 19.38 -16.23 -1.69
C VAL A 109 19.68 -17.62 -1.11
N THR A 110 18.66 -18.32 -0.62
CA THR A 110 18.83 -19.67 -0.06
C THR A 110 19.37 -20.64 -1.12
N THR A 111 18.83 -20.60 -2.33
CA THR A 111 19.30 -21.43 -3.43
C THR A 111 20.76 -21.16 -3.78
N ALA A 112 21.16 -19.90 -3.84
CA ALA A 112 22.55 -19.52 -4.12
C ALA A 112 23.51 -20.03 -3.04
N VAL A 113 23.12 -19.96 -1.78
CA VAL A 113 23.94 -20.44 -0.66
C VAL A 113 24.07 -21.97 -0.73
N GLU A 114 23.00 -22.70 -1.02
CA GLU A 114 23.03 -24.15 -1.15
C GLU A 114 23.95 -24.59 -2.32
N LEU A 115 23.88 -23.92 -3.46
CA LEU A 115 24.75 -24.21 -4.60
C LEU A 115 26.21 -24.02 -4.25
N SER A 116 26.55 -22.95 -3.52
CA SER A 116 27.91 -22.66 -3.09
C SER A 116 28.44 -23.76 -2.14
N SER A 117 27.60 -24.22 -1.22
CA SER A 117 27.94 -25.30 -0.30
C SER A 117 28.18 -26.61 -1.02
N ASP A 118 27.32 -26.95 -1.98
CA ASP A 118 27.46 -28.17 -2.80
C ASP A 118 28.74 -28.13 -3.63
N GLN A 119 29.09 -26.98 -4.19
CA GLN A 119 30.34 -26.80 -4.94
C GLN A 119 31.56 -27.02 -4.06
N LEU A 120 31.54 -26.51 -2.82
CA LEU A 120 32.61 -26.69 -1.85
C LEU A 120 32.74 -28.15 -1.44
N ASN A 121 31.63 -28.86 -1.26
CA ASN A 121 31.61 -30.26 -0.87
C ASN A 121 32.06 -31.19 -2.00
N ALA A 122 31.91 -30.76 -3.24
CA ALA A 122 32.34 -31.54 -4.40
C ALA A 122 33.85 -31.57 -4.61
N ILE A 123 34.58 -30.69 -3.93
CA ILE A 123 36.03 -30.62 -3.96
C ILE A 123 36.60 -31.48 -2.84
#